data_698b2c14ba3dc0c31acec128fe98f561
#
_entry.id   698b2c14ba3dc0c31acec128fe98f561
#
_cell.length_a   1.000
_cell.length_b   1.000
_cell.length_c   1.000
_cell.angle_alpha   90.00
_cell.angle_beta   90.00
_cell.angle_gamma   90.00
#
_symmetry.space_group_name_H-M   'P 1'
#
loop_
_entity.id
_entity.type
_entity.pdbx_description
1 polymer ?
#
loop_
_entity_poly.entity_id
_entity_poly.type
_entity_poly.pdbx_seq_one_letter_code
_entity_poly.pdbx_strand_id
1 'polypeptide(L)'
;LGVENLVVVETDDAVLIADRSQAQAIKTVVKQLEADGSPEGKAHRKIYRPWGYYTGVTEGERWQVKRISVKPGASLSLQMHHHRAEHWVVVKGTAVVERDGSEQLVGENQSTYIPMGCKHRLSNPGRIPVELIEVQSGEYLGEDDIVRFEDRYGRSDLKITTAYDSTV
;
A
#
# COMPACT_ATOMS: atom_id res chain seq x y z
N LEU A 1 -11.45 30.77 -15.24
CA LEU A 1 -11.88 31.66 -16.31
C LEU A 1 -10.68 32.34 -16.95
N GLY A 2 -10.64 32.44 -18.31
CA GLY A 2 -9.58 33.17 -19.04
C GLY A 2 -8.22 32.48 -19.06
N VAL A 3 -8.15 31.17 -18.87
CA VAL A 3 -6.94 30.36 -19.01
C VAL A 3 -7.06 29.47 -20.23
N GLU A 4 -5.94 29.31 -20.97
CA GLU A 4 -5.87 28.53 -22.18
C GLU A 4 -4.67 27.56 -22.11
N ASN A 5 -4.71 26.50 -22.91
CA ASN A 5 -3.59 25.57 -23.12
C ASN A 5 -3.05 24.88 -21.84
N LEU A 6 -3.92 24.66 -20.83
CA LEU A 6 -3.51 24.02 -19.59
C LEU A 6 -3.68 22.49 -19.63
N VAL A 7 -2.81 21.81 -18.86
CA VAL A 7 -3.00 20.47 -18.33
C VAL A 7 -3.28 20.62 -16.84
N VAL A 8 -4.39 20.06 -16.39
CA VAL A 8 -4.73 19.97 -14.98
C VAL A 8 -4.89 18.50 -14.64
N VAL A 9 -4.11 18.02 -13.68
CA VAL A 9 -4.17 16.65 -13.17
C VAL A 9 -4.34 16.72 -11.66
N GLU A 10 -5.38 16.08 -11.16
CA GLU A 10 -5.67 15.98 -9.74
C GLU A 10 -5.53 14.52 -9.30
N THR A 11 -4.86 14.32 -8.19
CA THR A 11 -4.75 13.06 -7.45
C THR A 11 -5.17 13.27 -6.00
N ASP A 12 -5.27 12.20 -5.19
CA ASP A 12 -5.66 12.30 -3.77
C ASP A 12 -4.66 13.13 -2.92
N ASP A 13 -3.47 13.41 -3.45
CA ASP A 13 -2.33 14.01 -2.73
C ASP A 13 -1.67 15.19 -3.45
N ALA A 14 -2.02 15.46 -4.71
CA ALA A 14 -1.42 16.55 -5.46
C ALA A 14 -2.35 17.10 -6.55
N VAL A 15 -2.16 18.36 -6.90
CA VAL A 15 -2.75 18.99 -8.08
C VAL A 15 -1.62 19.56 -8.93
N LEU A 16 -1.51 19.09 -10.16
CA LEU A 16 -0.60 19.65 -11.16
C LEU A 16 -1.39 20.59 -12.07
N ILE A 17 -0.90 21.81 -12.22
CA ILE A 17 -1.38 22.76 -13.22
C ILE A 17 -0.16 23.21 -14.03
N ALA A 18 -0.17 22.96 -15.33
CA ALA A 18 0.95 23.29 -16.20
C ALA A 18 0.47 23.71 -17.59
N ASP A 19 1.24 24.55 -18.29
CA ASP A 19 1.07 24.74 -19.71
C ASP A 19 1.37 23.43 -20.46
N ARG A 20 0.54 23.07 -21.42
CA ARG A 20 0.67 21.83 -22.19
C ARG A 20 2.02 21.72 -22.89
N SER A 21 2.62 22.82 -23.33
CA SER A 21 3.94 22.86 -23.97
C SER A 21 5.06 22.51 -22.98
N GLN A 22 4.83 22.66 -21.67
CA GLN A 22 5.79 22.39 -20.59
C GLN A 22 5.68 20.98 -20.00
N ALA A 23 4.88 20.10 -20.59
CA ALA A 23 4.63 18.76 -20.05
C ALA A 23 5.92 17.94 -19.80
N GLN A 24 6.98 18.14 -20.58
CA GLN A 24 8.27 17.49 -20.37
C GLN A 24 9.01 18.00 -19.12
N ALA A 25 8.77 19.25 -18.71
CA ALA A 25 9.38 19.85 -17.52
C ALA A 25 8.85 19.24 -16.20
N ILE A 26 7.73 18.52 -16.22
CA ILE A 26 7.15 17.86 -15.05
C ILE A 26 8.17 16.92 -14.38
N LYS A 27 9.02 16.24 -15.17
CA LYS A 27 10.10 15.39 -14.65
C LYS A 27 11.08 16.15 -13.74
N THR A 28 11.31 17.42 -14.02
CA THR A 28 12.17 18.27 -13.19
C THR A 28 11.50 18.62 -11.88
N VAL A 29 10.19 18.90 -11.91
CA VAL A 29 9.40 19.16 -10.69
C VAL A 29 9.42 17.94 -9.78
N VAL A 30 9.20 16.74 -10.32
CA VAL A 30 9.25 15.49 -9.54
C VAL A 30 10.62 15.30 -8.89
N LYS A 31 11.72 15.48 -9.64
CA LYS A 31 13.08 15.41 -9.09
C LYS A 31 13.34 16.44 -7.99
N GLN A 32 12.76 17.64 -8.12
CA GLN A 32 12.88 18.66 -7.07
C GLN A 32 12.15 18.23 -5.79
N LEU A 33 10.91 17.72 -5.92
CA LEU A 33 10.15 17.19 -4.79
C LEU A 33 10.88 16.03 -4.09
N GLU A 34 11.51 15.14 -4.87
CA GLU A 34 12.34 14.05 -4.33
C GLU A 34 13.55 14.60 -3.55
N ALA A 35 14.26 15.60 -4.12
CA ALA A 35 15.42 16.22 -3.48
C ALA A 35 15.05 16.98 -2.20
N ASP A 36 13.89 17.62 -2.18
CA ASP A 36 13.35 18.33 -1.02
C ASP A 36 12.78 17.37 0.06
N GLY A 37 12.76 16.06 -0.24
CA GLY A 37 12.22 15.04 0.67
C GLY A 37 10.70 15.02 0.78
N SER A 38 10.00 15.70 -0.12
CA SER A 38 8.53 15.71 -0.18
C SER A 38 7.96 14.31 -0.37
N PRO A 39 6.96 13.88 0.41
CA PRO A 39 6.34 12.57 0.24
C PRO A 39 5.71 12.40 -1.14
N GLU A 40 5.16 13.45 -1.74
CA GLU A 40 4.54 13.47 -3.06
C GLU A 40 5.54 13.18 -4.20
N GLY A 41 6.83 13.44 -3.99
CA GLY A 41 7.89 13.07 -4.93
C GLY A 41 8.25 11.59 -4.89
N LYS A 42 7.97 10.89 -3.79
CA LYS A 42 8.38 9.48 -3.58
C LYS A 42 7.30 8.48 -3.98
N ALA A 43 6.06 8.70 -3.58
CA ALA A 43 4.94 7.81 -3.88
C ALA A 43 3.60 8.52 -3.69
N HIS A 44 2.62 8.11 -4.49
CA HIS A 44 1.24 8.54 -4.25
C HIS A 44 0.72 7.91 -2.95
N ARG A 45 -0.13 8.65 -2.22
CA ARG A 45 -0.86 8.11 -1.06
C ARG A 45 -1.67 6.87 -1.41
N LYS A 46 -2.26 6.85 -2.62
CA LYS A 46 -3.06 5.75 -3.12
C LYS A 46 -2.25 4.88 -4.06
N ILE A 47 -2.02 3.64 -3.66
CA ILE A 47 -1.23 2.65 -4.39
C ILE A 47 -2.14 1.55 -4.90
N TYR A 48 -2.22 1.41 -6.22
CA TYR A 48 -2.98 0.34 -6.86
C TYR A 48 -2.20 -0.97 -6.90
N ARG A 49 -2.94 -2.06 -6.69
CA ARG A 49 -2.44 -3.44 -6.71
C ARG A 49 -3.42 -4.31 -7.54
N PRO A 50 -3.02 -5.48 -8.02
CA PRO A 50 -3.92 -6.38 -8.75
C PRO A 50 -5.20 -6.71 -7.96
N TRP A 51 -5.09 -6.87 -6.65
CA TRP A 51 -6.19 -7.18 -5.75
C TRP A 51 -7.07 -5.98 -5.34
N GLY A 52 -6.66 -4.75 -5.64
CA GLY A 52 -7.39 -3.53 -5.25
C GLY A 52 -6.48 -2.34 -5.10
N TYR A 53 -6.55 -1.67 -3.96
CA TYR A 53 -5.64 -0.55 -3.63
C TYR A 53 -5.54 -0.36 -2.12
N TYR A 54 -4.52 0.34 -1.70
CA TYR A 54 -4.46 0.93 -0.37
C TYR A 54 -4.15 2.42 -0.45
N THR A 55 -4.54 3.14 0.59
CA THR A 55 -4.26 4.57 0.76
C THR A 55 -3.63 4.78 2.13
N GLY A 56 -2.47 5.43 2.18
CA GLY A 56 -1.88 5.91 3.43
C GLY A 56 -2.77 7.01 4.02
N VAL A 57 -3.16 6.85 5.27
CA VAL A 57 -4.03 7.82 5.98
C VAL A 57 -3.16 8.75 6.82
N THR A 58 -2.32 8.19 7.66
CA THR A 58 -1.42 8.93 8.55
C THR A 58 -0.32 8.00 9.04
N GLU A 59 0.80 8.57 9.47
CA GLU A 59 1.95 7.81 9.95
C GLU A 59 2.70 8.57 11.05
N GLY A 60 3.51 7.87 11.81
CA GLY A 60 4.45 8.38 12.80
C GLY A 60 5.70 7.52 12.85
N GLU A 61 6.59 7.78 13.80
CA GLU A 61 7.89 7.13 13.88
C GLU A 61 7.81 5.59 13.91
N ARG A 62 6.83 5.04 14.65
CA ARG A 62 6.69 3.60 14.89
C ARG A 62 5.34 3.03 14.51
N TRP A 63 4.53 3.76 13.75
CA TRP A 63 3.21 3.32 13.34
C TRP A 63 2.78 3.97 12.03
N GLN A 64 1.90 3.31 11.32
CA GLN A 64 1.20 3.85 10.16
C GLN A 64 -0.22 3.30 10.05
N VAL A 65 -1.11 4.09 9.47
CA VAL A 65 -2.50 3.71 9.21
C VAL A 65 -2.75 3.71 7.72
N LYS A 66 -3.32 2.62 7.22
CA LYS A 66 -3.71 2.46 5.82
C LYS A 66 -5.20 2.12 5.73
N ARG A 67 -5.87 2.64 4.71
CA ARG A 67 -7.17 2.16 4.26
C ARG A 67 -6.93 1.21 3.09
N ILE A 68 -7.43 -0.01 3.19
CA ILE A 68 -7.27 -1.05 2.17
C ILE A 68 -8.63 -1.37 1.58
N SER A 69 -8.69 -1.48 0.24
CA SER A 69 -9.89 -1.91 -0.49
C SER A 69 -9.55 -3.11 -1.36
N VAL A 70 -10.25 -4.23 -1.14
CA VAL A 70 -10.03 -5.50 -1.84
C VAL A 70 -11.22 -5.83 -2.72
N LYS A 71 -10.97 -6.03 -4.02
CA LYS A 71 -11.99 -6.38 -5.01
C LYS A 71 -12.69 -7.70 -4.66
N PRO A 72 -13.94 -7.90 -5.09
CA PRO A 72 -14.60 -9.20 -5.01
C PRO A 72 -13.76 -10.33 -5.60
N GLY A 73 -13.66 -11.46 -4.88
CA GLY A 73 -12.89 -12.64 -5.28
C GLY A 73 -11.36 -12.49 -5.24
N ALA A 74 -10.84 -11.31 -4.86
CA ALA A 74 -9.42 -11.08 -4.77
C ALA A 74 -8.86 -11.37 -3.37
N SER A 75 -7.54 -11.57 -3.30
CA SER A 75 -6.82 -11.80 -2.04
C SER A 75 -5.45 -11.14 -2.07
N LEU A 76 -4.95 -10.73 -0.92
CA LEU A 76 -3.55 -10.37 -0.75
C LEU A 76 -2.65 -11.62 -0.86
N SER A 77 -1.35 -11.44 -0.97
CA SER A 77 -0.38 -12.53 -0.85
C SER A 77 -0.43 -13.14 0.56
N LEU A 78 -0.10 -14.43 0.68
CA LEU A 78 0.27 -15.00 1.97
C LEU A 78 1.62 -14.42 2.37
N GLN A 79 1.67 -13.69 3.46
CA GLN A 79 2.83 -12.88 3.86
C GLN A 79 3.07 -12.90 5.36
N MET A 80 4.24 -12.44 5.75
CA MET A 80 4.67 -12.30 7.14
C MET A 80 5.57 -11.06 7.27
N HIS A 81 5.64 -10.50 8.46
CA HIS A 81 6.50 -9.37 8.81
C HIS A 81 7.37 -9.71 10.00
N HIS A 82 8.66 -9.35 9.95
CA HIS A 82 9.58 -9.59 11.06
C HIS A 82 9.54 -8.47 12.11
N HIS A 83 9.22 -7.22 11.73
CA HIS A 83 9.44 -6.05 12.57
C HIS A 83 8.18 -5.28 12.90
N ARG A 84 7.00 -5.70 12.38
CA ARG A 84 5.72 -5.03 12.65
C ARG A 84 4.60 -6.01 12.94
N ALA A 85 3.65 -5.54 13.75
CA ALA A 85 2.35 -6.17 13.96
C ALA A 85 1.27 -5.32 13.27
N GLU A 86 0.10 -5.92 13.03
CA GLU A 86 -1.00 -5.26 12.35
C GLU A 86 -2.33 -5.46 13.11
N HIS A 87 -3.15 -4.42 13.13
CA HIS A 87 -4.54 -4.48 13.54
C HIS A 87 -5.43 -4.15 12.35
N TRP A 88 -6.36 -5.02 12.02
CA TRP A 88 -7.30 -4.84 10.93
C TRP A 88 -8.71 -4.66 11.47
N VAL A 89 -9.38 -3.59 11.07
CA VAL A 89 -10.78 -3.32 11.38
C VAL A 89 -11.55 -3.29 10.07
N VAL A 90 -12.46 -4.23 9.86
CA VAL A 90 -13.31 -4.25 8.67
C VAL A 90 -14.42 -3.19 8.82
N VAL A 91 -14.47 -2.26 7.86
CA VAL A 91 -15.45 -1.17 7.85
C VAL A 91 -16.54 -1.35 6.79
N LYS A 92 -16.32 -2.29 5.84
CA LYS A 92 -17.31 -2.62 4.80
C LYS A 92 -17.08 -4.03 4.29
N GLY A 93 -18.16 -4.79 4.16
CA GLY A 93 -18.13 -6.16 3.64
C GLY A 93 -17.66 -7.18 4.66
N THR A 94 -17.21 -8.33 4.17
CA THR A 94 -16.73 -9.44 5.01
C THR A 94 -15.46 -10.01 4.43
N ALA A 95 -14.41 -10.08 5.22
CA ALA A 95 -13.12 -10.67 4.86
C ALA A 95 -13.00 -12.10 5.40
N VAL A 96 -12.26 -12.95 4.69
CA VAL A 96 -11.62 -14.14 5.25
C VAL A 96 -10.20 -13.75 5.62
N VAL A 97 -9.84 -13.92 6.88
CA VAL A 97 -8.47 -13.71 7.36
C VAL A 97 -7.86 -15.05 7.71
N GLU A 98 -6.81 -15.43 7.01
CA GLU A 98 -5.96 -16.57 7.31
C GLU A 98 -4.82 -16.15 8.22
N ARG A 99 -4.59 -16.88 9.31
CA ARG A 99 -3.46 -16.69 10.24
C ARG A 99 -2.88 -18.06 10.59
N ASP A 100 -1.62 -18.31 10.25
CA ASP A 100 -0.89 -19.56 10.51
C ASP A 100 -1.70 -20.82 10.12
N GLY A 101 -2.38 -20.74 8.95
CA GLY A 101 -3.20 -21.84 8.41
C GLY A 101 -4.62 -21.95 8.95
N SER A 102 -5.02 -21.08 9.88
CA SER A 102 -6.41 -21.01 10.39
C SER A 102 -7.15 -19.86 9.75
N GLU A 103 -8.36 -20.10 9.25
CA GLU A 103 -9.22 -19.10 8.64
C GLU A 103 -10.31 -18.60 9.59
N GLN A 104 -10.58 -17.31 9.56
CA GLN A 104 -11.64 -16.63 10.31
C GLN A 104 -12.39 -15.66 9.41
N LEU A 105 -13.72 -15.66 9.49
CA LEU A 105 -14.55 -14.60 8.93
C LEU A 105 -14.50 -13.37 9.84
N VAL A 106 -14.25 -12.22 9.25
CA VAL A 106 -14.25 -10.92 9.93
C VAL A 106 -15.19 -10.00 9.16
N GLY A 107 -16.33 -9.69 9.74
CA GLY A 107 -17.38 -8.82 9.18
C GLY A 107 -17.22 -7.36 9.59
N GLU A 108 -18.18 -6.53 9.16
CA GLU A 108 -18.22 -5.11 9.52
C GLU A 108 -18.22 -4.92 11.05
N ASN A 109 -17.47 -3.90 11.51
CA ASN A 109 -17.22 -3.57 12.91
C ASN A 109 -16.47 -4.65 13.71
N GLN A 110 -15.96 -5.69 13.04
CA GLN A 110 -15.08 -6.67 13.66
C GLN A 110 -13.62 -6.36 13.34
N SER A 111 -12.73 -6.84 14.19
CA SER A 111 -11.30 -6.62 14.06
C SER A 111 -10.51 -7.89 14.33
N THR A 112 -9.28 -7.92 13.85
CA THR A 112 -8.32 -8.99 14.14
C THR A 112 -6.94 -8.39 14.35
N TYR A 113 -6.15 -9.05 15.20
CA TYR A 113 -4.75 -8.74 15.46
C TYR A 113 -3.85 -9.76 14.76
N ILE A 114 -2.84 -9.27 14.07
CA ILE A 114 -1.79 -10.05 13.41
C ILE A 114 -0.47 -9.76 14.13
N PRO A 115 0.04 -10.69 14.94
CA PRO A 115 1.33 -10.49 15.61
C PRO A 115 2.51 -10.55 14.64
N MET A 116 3.64 -9.99 15.04
CA MET A 116 4.91 -10.15 14.31
C MET A 116 5.20 -11.65 14.10
N GLY A 117 5.74 -12.00 12.93
CA GLY A 117 6.09 -13.37 12.57
C GLY A 117 4.92 -14.27 12.16
N CYS A 118 3.68 -13.83 12.32
CA CYS A 118 2.50 -14.60 11.91
C CYS A 118 2.35 -14.58 10.38
N LYS A 119 2.19 -15.75 9.76
CA LYS A 119 1.80 -15.86 8.35
C LYS A 119 0.33 -15.54 8.22
N HIS A 120 0.02 -14.58 7.34
CA HIS A 120 -1.36 -14.11 7.21
C HIS A 120 -1.71 -13.73 5.78
N ARG A 121 -3.00 -13.77 5.49
CA ARG A 121 -3.59 -13.35 4.21
C ARG A 121 -5.01 -12.84 4.45
N LEU A 122 -5.39 -11.80 3.71
CA LEU A 122 -6.75 -11.31 3.63
C LEU A 122 -7.33 -11.66 2.27
N SER A 123 -8.55 -12.20 2.26
CA SER A 123 -9.30 -12.53 1.05
C SER A 123 -10.70 -11.94 1.12
N ASN A 124 -11.23 -11.51 -0.02
CA ASN A 124 -12.61 -11.08 -0.17
C ASN A 124 -13.45 -12.18 -0.85
N PRO A 125 -14.22 -12.98 -0.10
CA PRO A 125 -15.07 -14.02 -0.68
C PRO A 125 -16.38 -13.46 -1.24
N GLY A 126 -16.67 -12.18 -0.98
CA GLY A 126 -17.95 -11.53 -1.27
C GLY A 126 -18.09 -11.04 -2.70
N ARG A 127 -19.22 -10.36 -2.95
CA ARG A 127 -19.56 -9.75 -4.25
C ARG A 127 -19.40 -8.23 -4.28
N ILE A 128 -19.09 -7.65 -3.14
CA ILE A 128 -18.81 -6.21 -2.98
C ILE A 128 -17.34 -6.04 -2.52
N PRO A 129 -16.70 -4.88 -2.74
CA PRO A 129 -15.39 -4.62 -2.17
C PRO A 129 -15.41 -4.73 -0.64
N VAL A 130 -14.37 -5.36 -0.08
CA VAL A 130 -14.07 -5.28 1.33
C VAL A 130 -13.21 -4.06 1.57
N GLU A 131 -13.58 -3.25 2.56
CA GLU A 131 -12.76 -2.13 3.03
C GLU A 131 -12.39 -2.34 4.50
N LEU A 132 -11.14 -2.09 4.82
CA LEU A 132 -10.62 -2.17 6.16
C LEU A 132 -9.65 -1.04 6.47
N ILE A 133 -9.53 -0.72 7.75
CA ILE A 133 -8.48 0.12 8.30
C ILE A 133 -7.44 -0.80 8.91
N GLU A 134 -6.21 -0.63 8.47
CA GLU A 134 -5.03 -1.32 8.96
C GLU A 134 -4.20 -0.35 9.79
N VAL A 135 -3.91 -0.71 11.03
CA VAL A 135 -2.91 -0.04 11.85
C VAL A 135 -1.70 -0.94 11.95
N GLN A 136 -0.58 -0.49 11.44
CA GLN A 136 0.72 -1.16 11.55
C GLN A 136 1.52 -0.50 12.67
N SER A 137 2.20 -1.28 13.49
CA SER A 137 3.09 -0.79 14.54
C SER A 137 4.32 -1.66 14.70
N GLY A 138 5.49 -1.05 14.86
CA GLY A 138 6.76 -1.76 15.01
C GLY A 138 7.97 -0.87 14.83
N GLU A 139 9.14 -1.48 14.93
CA GLU A 139 10.43 -0.77 14.77
C GLU A 139 10.75 -0.44 13.32
N TYR A 140 10.19 -1.21 12.37
CA TYR A 140 10.41 -1.01 10.94
C TYR A 140 9.13 -1.28 10.15
N LEU A 141 8.73 -0.32 9.32
CA LEU A 141 7.46 -0.33 8.59
C LEU A 141 7.64 -0.37 7.07
N GLY A 142 8.87 -0.55 6.57
CA GLY A 142 9.19 -0.61 5.14
C GLY A 142 8.49 -1.76 4.41
N GLU A 143 8.18 -1.56 3.14
CA GLU A 143 7.55 -2.59 2.28
C GLU A 143 8.48 -3.79 2.01
N ASP A 144 9.79 -3.64 2.23
CA ASP A 144 10.81 -4.69 2.13
C ASP A 144 10.84 -5.63 3.34
N ASP A 145 10.13 -5.31 4.44
CA ASP A 145 9.86 -6.24 5.56
C ASP A 145 8.81 -7.32 5.19
N ILE A 146 8.19 -7.24 4.01
CA ILE A 146 7.19 -8.19 3.58
C ILE A 146 7.85 -9.46 3.03
N VAL A 147 7.77 -10.55 3.78
CA VAL A 147 8.12 -11.90 3.28
C VAL A 147 6.87 -12.52 2.66
N ARG A 148 6.91 -12.81 1.35
CA ARG A 148 5.80 -13.41 0.60
C ARG A 148 6.04 -14.90 0.42
N PHE A 149 5.07 -15.72 0.82
CA PHE A 149 5.12 -17.18 0.68
C PHE A 149 4.37 -17.65 -0.58
N GLU A 150 3.22 -17.02 -0.86
CA GLU A 150 2.42 -17.28 -2.06
C GLU A 150 2.00 -15.94 -2.66
N ASP A 151 2.46 -15.68 -3.86
CA ASP A 151 2.04 -14.49 -4.62
C ASP A 151 1.35 -14.91 -5.93
N ARG A 152 0.01 -14.90 -5.91
CA ARG A 152 -0.83 -15.21 -7.08
C ARG A 152 -0.66 -14.22 -8.24
N TYR A 153 0.08 -13.15 -8.01
CA TYR A 153 0.25 -12.04 -8.97
C TYR A 153 1.68 -11.94 -9.53
N GLY A 154 2.55 -12.93 -9.24
CA GLY A 154 3.89 -13.04 -9.83
C GLY A 154 4.90 -12.00 -9.36
N ARG A 155 4.74 -11.44 -8.14
CA ARG A 155 5.67 -10.44 -7.57
C ARG A 155 6.81 -11.06 -6.76
N SER A 156 6.83 -12.39 -6.61
CA SER A 156 7.81 -13.12 -5.78
C SER A 156 9.24 -13.07 -6.34
N ASP A 157 9.43 -12.68 -7.60
CA ASP A 157 10.73 -12.74 -8.27
C ASP A 157 11.44 -11.39 -8.40
N LEU A 158 10.87 -10.31 -7.88
CA LEU A 158 11.58 -9.04 -7.73
C LEU A 158 12.52 -9.10 -6.53
N LYS A 159 13.57 -9.92 -6.62
CA LYS A 159 14.79 -9.70 -5.84
C LYS A 159 15.36 -8.35 -6.29
N ILE A 160 15.20 -7.33 -5.47
CA ILE A 160 16.00 -6.13 -5.57
C ILE A 160 17.42 -6.61 -5.28
N THR A 161 18.20 -6.79 -6.32
CA THR A 161 19.66 -7.01 -6.21
C THR A 161 20.21 -5.68 -5.74
N THR A 162 20.34 -5.48 -4.45
CA THR A 162 21.18 -4.43 -3.90
C THR A 162 22.59 -4.81 -4.30
N ALA A 163 23.10 -4.12 -5.33
CA ALA A 163 24.53 -4.14 -5.67
C ALA A 163 25.30 -3.46 -4.53
N TYR A 164 25.64 -4.22 -3.52
CA TYR A 164 26.80 -4.02 -2.68
C TYR A 164 27.61 -5.29 -2.79
N ASP A 165 28.40 -5.36 -3.84
CA ASP A 165 29.55 -6.23 -3.84
C ASP A 165 30.81 -5.37 -3.78
N SER A 166 31.42 -5.44 -2.63
CA SER A 166 32.66 -4.86 -2.22
C SER A 166 33.79 -5.48 -3.05
N THR A 167 34.54 -4.65 -3.73
CA THR A 167 35.90 -5.00 -4.16
C THR A 167 36.89 -4.48 -3.10
N VAL A 168 37.56 -5.41 -2.47
CA VAL A 168 38.85 -5.24 -1.78
C VAL A 168 39.93 -4.95 -2.80
#